data_c48886498b60d076bbbf14563d005a9f
#
_entry.id   c48886498b60d076bbbf14563d005a9f
#
_cell.length_a   1.000
_cell.length_b   1.000
_cell.length_c   1.000
_cell.angle_alpha   90.00
_cell.angle_beta   90.00
_cell.angle_gamma   90.00
#
_symmetry.space_group_name_H-M   'P 1'
#
loop_
_entity.id
_entity.type
_entity.pdbx_description
1 polymer ?
#
loop_
_entity_poly.entity_id
_entity_poly.type
_entity_poly.pdbx_seq_one_letter_code
_entity_poly.pdbx_strand_id
1 'polypeptide(L)'
;MRQTQLSRSFHAALVPPLVKNLSNLSHLLKRAEVHAKESGFPIEVLLTSRLYPDMFDCTRQVQIATDISRRGVARLAGCEAPVMDDNETNVEQLLERISRSISFMESVDPVDLDGAERRQIRLPIPASMGGGERVFEGEDFLRSFVLPNAYFHVSTAFAILRHNGVPIGKFDYLLGEEAP
;
A
#
# COMPACT_ATOMS: atom_id res chain seq x y z
N MET A 1 3.45 33.39 -1.87
CA MET A 1 4.32 32.61 -2.77
C MET A 1 4.98 31.37 -2.11
N ARG A 2 5.38 31.38 -0.83
CA ARG A 2 5.99 30.19 -0.17
C ARG A 2 5.02 29.04 0.12
N GLN A 3 3.72 29.31 0.35
CA GLN A 3 2.73 28.27 0.67
C GLN A 3 2.43 27.35 -0.52
N THR A 4 2.35 27.87 -1.74
CA THR A 4 2.03 27.05 -2.92
C THR A 4 3.17 26.07 -3.28
N GLN A 5 4.41 26.43 -2.95
CA GLN A 5 5.57 25.56 -3.20
C GLN A 5 5.70 24.44 -2.16
N LEU A 6 5.26 24.69 -0.92
CA LEU A 6 5.22 23.68 0.15
C LEU A 6 4.09 22.65 -0.09
N SER A 7 2.92 23.08 -0.57
CA SER A 7 1.79 22.19 -0.85
C SER A 7 2.06 21.23 -2.01
N ARG A 8 2.67 21.72 -3.10
CA ARG A 8 3.17 20.84 -4.18
C ARG A 8 4.22 19.86 -3.67
N SER A 9 5.03 20.27 -2.72
CA SER A 9 5.98 19.41 -2.04
C SER A 9 5.30 18.32 -1.19
N PHE A 10 4.17 18.63 -0.51
CA PHE A 10 3.45 17.64 0.30
C PHE A 10 2.76 16.58 -0.57
N HIS A 11 2.09 16.98 -1.66
CA HIS A 11 1.56 16.03 -2.65
C HIS A 11 2.68 15.15 -3.21
N ALA A 12 3.82 15.75 -3.61
CA ALA A 12 4.95 15.01 -4.15
C ALA A 12 5.60 14.04 -3.14
N ALA A 13 5.51 14.35 -1.85
CA ALA A 13 6.00 13.48 -0.78
C ALA A 13 5.03 12.34 -0.43
N LEU A 14 3.74 12.50 -0.75
CA LEU A 14 2.68 11.56 -0.40
C LEU A 14 2.30 10.61 -1.55
N VAL A 15 1.80 11.16 -2.67
CA VAL A 15 1.14 10.37 -3.71
C VAL A 15 2.14 9.56 -4.55
N PRO A 16 3.19 10.16 -5.18
CA PRO A 16 4.10 9.40 -6.01
C PRO A 16 4.83 8.25 -5.31
N PRO A 17 5.31 8.38 -4.06
CA PRO A 17 5.93 7.25 -3.35
C PRO A 17 4.97 6.09 -3.09
N LEU A 18 3.70 6.38 -2.74
CA LEU A 18 2.69 5.34 -2.52
C LEU A 18 2.28 4.66 -3.84
N VAL A 19 2.11 5.43 -4.90
CA VAL A 19 1.84 4.90 -6.26
C VAL A 19 2.97 3.98 -6.70
N LYS A 20 4.23 4.43 -6.59
CA LYS A 20 5.40 3.59 -6.94
C LYS A 20 5.46 2.31 -6.11
N ASN A 21 5.23 2.41 -4.80
CA ASN A 21 5.22 1.25 -3.89
C ASN A 21 4.16 0.21 -4.30
N LEU A 22 2.94 0.64 -4.62
CA LEU A 22 1.87 -0.25 -5.07
C LEU A 22 2.10 -0.78 -6.49
N SER A 23 2.67 0.01 -7.40
CA SER A 23 3.07 -0.46 -8.74
C SER A 23 4.13 -1.56 -8.65
N ASN A 24 5.10 -1.40 -7.77
CA ASN A 24 6.10 -2.44 -7.51
C ASN A 24 5.47 -3.70 -6.90
N LEU A 25 4.48 -3.56 -6.00
CA LEU A 25 3.72 -4.70 -5.48
C LEU A 25 2.97 -5.46 -6.60
N SER A 26 2.40 -4.76 -7.58
CA SER A 26 1.82 -5.39 -8.78
C SER A 26 2.85 -6.22 -9.55
N HIS A 27 4.07 -5.69 -9.74
CA HIS A 27 5.15 -6.42 -10.37
C HIS A 27 5.49 -7.71 -9.59
N LEU A 28 5.61 -7.63 -8.25
CA LEU A 28 5.90 -8.79 -7.41
C LEU A 28 4.83 -9.89 -7.54
N LEU A 29 3.55 -9.53 -7.60
CA LEU A 29 2.45 -10.48 -7.79
C LEU A 29 2.48 -11.14 -9.18
N LYS A 30 2.77 -10.40 -10.24
CA LYS A 30 2.95 -10.94 -11.60
C LYS A 30 4.12 -11.92 -11.64
N ARG A 31 5.24 -11.62 -10.97
CA ARG A 31 6.39 -12.53 -10.86
C ARG A 31 6.03 -13.80 -10.09
N ALA A 32 5.22 -13.69 -9.04
CA ALA A 32 4.74 -14.84 -8.28
C ALA A 32 3.84 -15.76 -9.11
N GLU A 33 2.95 -15.19 -9.92
CA GLU A 33 2.07 -15.95 -10.81
C GLU A 33 2.86 -16.74 -11.87
N VAL A 34 3.86 -16.08 -12.51
CA VAL A 34 4.75 -16.74 -13.47
C VAL A 34 5.50 -17.89 -12.79
N HIS A 35 6.07 -17.65 -11.61
CA HIS A 35 6.81 -18.67 -10.86
C HIS A 35 5.94 -19.88 -10.49
N ALA A 36 4.73 -19.66 -9.99
CA ALA A 36 3.81 -20.74 -9.65
C ALA A 36 3.47 -21.61 -10.88
N LYS A 37 3.20 -20.95 -12.02
CA LYS A 37 2.92 -21.63 -13.30
C LYS A 37 4.10 -22.45 -13.79
N GLU A 38 5.32 -21.90 -13.78
CA GLU A 38 6.54 -22.59 -14.21
C GLU A 38 6.93 -23.75 -13.28
N SER A 39 6.63 -23.60 -11.99
CA SER A 39 6.91 -24.63 -10.96
C SER A 39 5.82 -25.67 -10.84
N GLY A 40 4.68 -25.50 -11.53
CA GLY A 40 3.61 -26.50 -11.61
C GLY A 40 2.74 -26.61 -10.33
N PHE A 41 2.60 -25.53 -9.56
CA PHE A 41 1.70 -25.48 -8.41
C PHE A 41 0.71 -24.32 -8.49
N PRO A 42 -0.46 -24.42 -7.82
CA PRO A 42 -1.46 -23.36 -7.85
C PRO A 42 -0.97 -22.11 -7.09
N ILE A 43 -1.26 -20.94 -7.67
CA ILE A 43 -0.83 -19.63 -7.12
C ILE A 43 -1.35 -19.38 -5.70
N GLU A 44 -2.47 -19.97 -5.33
CA GLU A 44 -3.10 -19.89 -4.01
C GLU A 44 -2.14 -20.34 -2.89
N VAL A 45 -1.19 -21.22 -3.20
CA VAL A 45 -0.14 -21.64 -2.26
C VAL A 45 0.67 -20.42 -1.82
N LEU A 46 1.04 -19.53 -2.74
CA LEU A 46 1.76 -18.30 -2.43
C LEU A 46 0.86 -17.25 -1.77
N LEU A 47 -0.38 -17.09 -2.24
CA LEU A 47 -1.30 -16.09 -1.74
C LEU A 47 -1.72 -16.35 -0.29
N THR A 48 -1.84 -17.61 0.12
CA THR A 48 -2.19 -18.02 1.50
C THR A 48 -0.98 -18.21 2.41
N SER A 49 0.24 -18.14 1.85
CA SER A 49 1.48 -18.25 2.63
C SER A 49 1.69 -17.06 3.55
N ARG A 50 2.33 -17.33 4.69
CA ARG A 50 2.69 -16.34 5.73
C ARG A 50 4.06 -16.65 6.32
N LEU A 51 4.71 -15.65 6.91
CA LEU A 51 6.04 -15.85 7.51
C LEU A 51 5.96 -16.61 8.83
N TYR A 52 4.88 -16.45 9.59
CA TYR A 52 4.65 -17.12 10.86
C TYR A 52 3.14 -17.36 11.07
N PRO A 53 2.73 -18.41 11.83
CA PRO A 53 1.31 -18.78 11.96
C PRO A 53 0.34 -17.69 12.42
N ASP A 54 0.79 -16.72 13.22
CA ASP A 54 -0.02 -15.60 13.71
C ASP A 54 0.06 -14.33 12.84
N MET A 55 0.87 -14.35 11.78
CA MET A 55 0.98 -13.24 10.82
C MET A 55 -0.08 -13.36 9.72
N PHE A 56 -0.46 -12.24 9.16
CA PHE A 56 -1.30 -12.18 7.96
C PHE A 56 -0.60 -12.81 6.75
N ASP A 57 -1.37 -13.47 5.91
CA ASP A 57 -0.92 -14.07 4.66
C ASP A 57 -0.65 -13.02 3.56
N CYS A 58 -0.11 -13.46 2.41
CA CYS A 58 0.26 -12.58 1.30
C CYS A 58 -0.93 -11.76 0.79
N THR A 59 -2.11 -12.38 0.61
CA THR A 59 -3.34 -11.69 0.20
C THR A 59 -3.67 -10.54 1.15
N ARG A 60 -3.66 -10.81 2.46
CA ARG A 60 -3.97 -9.80 3.47
C ARG A 60 -2.93 -8.68 3.52
N GLN A 61 -1.66 -8.97 3.27
CA GLN A 61 -0.62 -7.93 3.15
C GLN A 61 -0.93 -6.97 2.00
N VAL A 62 -1.36 -7.47 0.84
CA VAL A 62 -1.73 -6.65 -0.32
C VAL A 62 -2.96 -5.79 -0.01
N GLN A 63 -3.99 -6.37 0.61
CA GLN A 63 -5.20 -5.65 1.00
C GLN A 63 -4.88 -4.49 1.94
N ILE A 64 -4.09 -4.72 2.98
CA ILE A 64 -3.72 -3.68 3.94
C ILE A 64 -2.82 -2.62 3.30
N ALA A 65 -1.85 -3.00 2.46
CA ALA A 65 -1.00 -2.04 1.75
C ALA A 65 -1.81 -1.06 0.90
N THR A 66 -2.80 -1.57 0.16
CA THR A 66 -3.70 -0.74 -0.66
C THR A 66 -4.59 0.15 0.20
N ASP A 67 -5.13 -0.39 1.30
CA ASP A 67 -6.01 0.35 2.21
C ASP A 67 -5.30 1.49 2.93
N ILE A 68 -4.11 1.23 3.46
CA ILE A 68 -3.30 2.25 4.15
C ILE A 68 -2.93 3.38 3.18
N SER A 69 -2.51 3.03 1.95
CA SER A 69 -2.13 4.02 0.94
C SER A 69 -3.33 4.88 0.54
N ARG A 70 -4.42 4.27 0.09
CA ARG A 70 -5.62 4.94 -0.40
C ARG A 70 -6.31 5.77 0.69
N ARG A 71 -6.57 5.17 1.87
CA ARG A 71 -7.21 5.85 3.00
C ARG A 71 -6.32 6.91 3.62
N GLY A 72 -4.99 6.73 3.56
CA GLY A 72 -4.02 7.72 3.99
C GLY A 72 -4.11 9.00 3.17
N VAL A 73 -4.09 8.85 1.83
CA VAL A 73 -4.26 9.98 0.90
C VAL A 73 -5.63 10.65 1.10
N ALA A 74 -6.71 9.87 1.19
CA ALA A 74 -8.06 10.41 1.37
C ALA A 74 -8.19 11.26 2.65
N ARG A 75 -7.66 10.77 3.80
CA ARG A 75 -7.69 11.54 5.06
C ARG A 75 -6.90 12.84 4.97
N LEU A 76 -5.74 12.81 4.31
CA LEU A 76 -4.91 13.99 4.11
C LEU A 76 -5.54 14.98 3.13
N ALA A 77 -6.25 14.51 2.11
CA ALA A 77 -7.02 15.34 1.19
C ALA A 77 -8.37 15.84 1.78
N GLY A 78 -8.85 15.20 2.86
CA GLY A 78 -10.14 15.54 3.46
C GLY A 78 -11.33 15.01 2.67
N CYS A 79 -11.14 13.93 1.90
CA CYS A 79 -12.18 13.27 1.12
C CYS A 79 -12.41 11.82 1.60
N GLU A 80 -13.41 11.16 1.04
CA GLU A 80 -13.68 9.74 1.31
C GLU A 80 -12.94 8.85 0.31
N ALA A 81 -12.32 7.78 0.81
CA ALA A 81 -11.75 6.75 -0.04
C ALA A 81 -12.83 5.79 -0.52
N PRO A 82 -12.76 5.29 -1.78
CA PRO A 82 -13.65 4.24 -2.25
C PRO A 82 -13.63 3.01 -1.32
N VAL A 83 -14.78 2.41 -1.05
CA VAL A 83 -14.85 1.15 -0.28
C VAL A 83 -14.38 0.00 -1.18
N MET A 84 -13.61 -0.90 -0.60
CA MET A 84 -13.19 -2.14 -1.24
C MET A 84 -13.44 -3.29 -0.26
N ASP A 85 -14.08 -4.35 -0.77
CA ASP A 85 -14.29 -5.57 0.00
C ASP A 85 -12.99 -6.37 0.03
N ASP A 86 -12.72 -7.06 1.15
CA ASP A 86 -11.53 -7.89 1.33
C ASP A 86 -11.86 -9.34 0.95
N ASN A 87 -12.26 -9.56 -0.31
CA ASN A 87 -12.76 -10.85 -0.84
C ASN A 87 -11.96 -11.37 -2.04
N GLU A 88 -10.80 -10.78 -2.32
CA GLU A 88 -9.93 -11.22 -3.40
C GLU A 88 -9.38 -12.63 -3.13
N THR A 89 -9.46 -13.49 -4.14
CA THR A 89 -9.05 -14.91 -4.08
C THR A 89 -7.98 -15.28 -5.09
N ASN A 90 -7.63 -14.38 -6.02
CA ASN A 90 -6.64 -14.62 -7.06
C ASN A 90 -5.83 -13.36 -7.37
N VAL A 91 -4.77 -13.51 -8.19
CA VAL A 91 -3.86 -12.42 -8.54
C VAL A 91 -4.56 -11.33 -9.34
N GLU A 92 -5.44 -11.68 -10.28
CA GLU A 92 -6.14 -10.72 -11.13
C GLU A 92 -6.95 -9.73 -10.27
N GLN A 93 -7.71 -10.23 -9.29
CA GLN A 93 -8.50 -9.40 -8.38
C GLN A 93 -7.60 -8.50 -7.50
N LEU A 94 -6.46 -9.01 -7.04
CA LEU A 94 -5.48 -8.22 -6.29
C LEU A 94 -4.85 -7.13 -7.15
N LEU A 95 -4.54 -7.42 -8.41
CA LEU A 95 -4.02 -6.43 -9.37
C LEU A 95 -5.06 -5.35 -9.67
N GLU A 96 -6.34 -5.73 -9.82
CA GLU A 96 -7.44 -4.78 -9.99
C GLU A 96 -7.58 -3.88 -8.76
N ARG A 97 -7.54 -4.44 -7.54
CA ARG A 97 -7.56 -3.68 -6.28
C ARG A 97 -6.43 -2.65 -6.23
N ILE A 98 -5.21 -3.04 -6.59
CA ILE A 98 -4.06 -2.15 -6.65
C ILE A 98 -4.29 -1.04 -7.67
N SER A 99 -4.72 -1.39 -8.88
CA SER A 99 -5.00 -0.43 -9.95
C SER A 99 -6.05 0.60 -9.55
N ARG A 100 -7.15 0.18 -8.95
CA ARG A 100 -8.20 1.07 -8.42
C ARG A 100 -7.68 1.99 -7.32
N SER A 101 -6.80 1.47 -6.46
CA SER A 101 -6.18 2.28 -5.40
C SER A 101 -5.24 3.34 -5.95
N ILE A 102 -4.43 3.00 -6.95
CA ILE A 102 -3.54 3.93 -7.66
C ILE A 102 -4.37 5.01 -8.35
N SER A 103 -5.36 4.60 -9.16
CA SER A 103 -6.22 5.54 -9.89
C SER A 103 -6.92 6.54 -8.96
N PHE A 104 -7.39 6.08 -7.80
CA PHE A 104 -7.96 6.98 -6.80
C PHE A 104 -6.92 7.98 -6.26
N MET A 105 -5.73 7.52 -5.88
CA MET A 105 -4.69 8.40 -5.33
C MET A 105 -4.24 9.45 -6.36
N GLU A 106 -4.13 9.07 -7.63
CA GLU A 106 -3.78 9.97 -8.74
C GLU A 106 -4.90 10.94 -9.11
N SER A 107 -6.16 10.62 -8.81
CA SER A 107 -7.31 11.50 -9.04
C SER A 107 -7.46 12.63 -8.02
N VAL A 108 -6.72 12.57 -6.90
CA VAL A 108 -6.76 13.61 -5.87
C VAL A 108 -6.05 14.85 -6.38
N ASP A 109 -6.76 15.98 -6.43
CA ASP A 109 -6.18 17.24 -6.86
C ASP A 109 -5.09 17.68 -5.85
N PRO A 110 -3.88 18.05 -6.30
CA PRO A 110 -2.85 18.60 -5.42
C PRO A 110 -3.33 19.78 -4.55
N VAL A 111 -4.32 20.55 -5.00
CA VAL A 111 -4.90 21.64 -4.21
C VAL A 111 -5.64 21.17 -2.95
N ASP A 112 -6.20 19.95 -2.96
CA ASP A 112 -6.89 19.36 -1.81
C ASP A 112 -5.91 19.00 -0.67
N LEU A 113 -4.63 18.93 -1.01
CA LEU A 113 -3.54 18.69 -0.08
C LEU A 113 -2.85 19.97 0.41
N ASP A 114 -3.34 21.15 0.01
CA ASP A 114 -2.83 22.44 0.47
C ASP A 114 -3.11 22.60 1.97
N GLY A 115 -2.03 22.77 2.77
CA GLY A 115 -2.12 22.87 4.23
C GLY A 115 -2.38 21.54 4.95
N ALA A 116 -2.40 20.42 4.21
CA ALA A 116 -2.65 19.10 4.78
C ALA A 116 -1.58 18.67 5.80
N GLU A 117 -0.35 19.21 5.70
CA GLU A 117 0.72 18.97 6.66
C GLU A 117 0.35 19.36 8.10
N ARG A 118 -0.56 20.34 8.26
CA ARG A 118 -1.07 20.82 9.56
C ARG A 118 -2.46 20.31 9.91
N ARG A 119 -3.10 19.56 9.00
CA ARG A 119 -4.45 19.03 9.22
C ARG A 119 -4.43 18.03 10.38
N GLN A 120 -5.38 18.16 11.30
CA GLN A 120 -5.56 17.15 12.34
C GLN A 120 -6.26 15.91 11.76
N ILE A 121 -5.59 14.77 11.84
CA ILE A 121 -6.06 13.47 11.39
C ILE A 121 -6.44 12.64 12.62
N ARG A 122 -7.72 12.28 12.72
CA ARG A 122 -8.23 11.41 13.78
C ARG A 122 -8.36 9.99 13.27
N LEU A 123 -7.65 9.06 13.91
CA LEU A 123 -7.62 7.65 13.57
C LEU A 123 -8.29 6.85 14.70
N PRO A 124 -9.47 6.25 14.47
CA PRO A 124 -10.09 5.39 15.46
C PRO A 124 -9.23 4.14 15.69
N ILE A 125 -9.05 3.79 16.96
CA ILE A 125 -8.34 2.57 17.36
C ILE A 125 -9.40 1.49 17.59
N PRO A 126 -9.29 0.31 16.93
CA PRO A 126 -10.21 -0.79 17.16
C PRO A 126 -10.28 -1.19 18.63
N ALA A 127 -11.44 -1.61 19.09
CA ALA A 127 -11.63 -2.06 20.47
C ALA A 127 -10.71 -3.22 20.86
N SER A 128 -10.37 -4.09 19.89
CA SER A 128 -9.41 -5.19 20.05
C SER A 128 -7.97 -4.71 20.31
N MET A 129 -7.66 -3.44 20.02
CA MET A 129 -6.35 -2.80 20.23
C MET A 129 -6.39 -1.74 21.34
N GLY A 130 -7.41 -1.77 22.21
CA GLY A 130 -7.56 -0.87 23.35
C GLY A 130 -8.61 0.22 23.15
N GLY A 131 -9.13 0.40 21.95
CA GLY A 131 -10.18 1.39 21.64
C GLY A 131 -9.69 2.84 21.72
N GLY A 132 -10.62 3.78 21.47
CA GLY A 132 -10.32 5.20 21.52
C GLY A 132 -9.90 5.78 20.17
N GLU A 133 -9.10 6.85 20.20
CA GLU A 133 -8.70 7.60 19.03
C GLU A 133 -7.25 8.05 19.15
N ARG A 134 -6.51 7.99 18.07
CA ARG A 134 -5.19 8.60 17.95
C ARG A 134 -5.26 9.82 17.03
N VAL A 135 -4.73 10.94 17.51
CA VAL A 135 -4.71 12.20 16.76
C VAL A 135 -3.28 12.45 16.27
N PHE A 136 -3.14 12.79 15.00
CA PHE A 136 -1.89 13.15 14.36
C PHE A 136 -2.02 14.54 13.74
N GLU A 137 -0.93 15.25 13.64
CA GLU A 137 -0.76 16.29 12.64
C GLU A 137 -0.49 15.63 11.27
N GLY A 138 -0.91 16.24 10.16
CA GLY A 138 -0.86 15.59 8.84
C GLY A 138 0.53 15.16 8.40
N GLU A 139 1.57 15.96 8.69
CA GLU A 139 2.95 15.57 8.40
C GLU A 139 3.39 14.35 9.22
N ASP A 140 3.05 14.31 10.52
CA ASP A 140 3.32 13.16 11.37
C ASP A 140 2.54 11.92 10.93
N PHE A 141 1.28 12.10 10.51
CA PHE A 141 0.47 11.02 9.99
C PHE A 141 1.11 10.40 8.73
N LEU A 142 1.57 11.24 7.79
CA LEU A 142 2.30 10.78 6.61
C LEU A 142 3.55 10.00 6.99
N ARG A 143 4.43 10.60 7.80
CA ARG A 143 5.79 10.10 8.05
C ARG A 143 5.84 8.95 9.05
N SER A 144 4.98 8.99 10.07
CA SER A 144 5.03 8.04 11.20
C SER A 144 4.01 6.92 11.07
N PHE A 145 3.01 7.06 10.20
CA PHE A 145 1.95 6.08 10.06
C PHE A 145 1.77 5.59 8.61
N VAL A 146 1.45 6.47 7.65
CA VAL A 146 1.08 6.04 6.28
C VAL A 146 2.24 5.37 5.56
N LEU A 147 3.37 6.08 5.40
CA LEU A 147 4.52 5.56 4.65
C LEU A 147 5.14 4.32 5.31
N PRO A 148 5.46 4.33 6.63
CA PRO A 148 6.04 3.14 7.25
C PRO A 148 5.13 1.93 7.19
N ASN A 149 3.83 2.14 7.34
CA ASN A 149 2.84 1.06 7.32
C ASN A 149 2.68 0.48 5.89
N ALA A 150 2.58 1.33 4.87
CA ALA A 150 2.52 0.89 3.47
C ALA A 150 3.79 0.10 3.09
N TYR A 151 4.97 0.61 3.43
CA TYR A 151 6.24 -0.10 3.16
C TYR A 151 6.36 -1.40 3.93
N PHE A 152 5.91 -1.45 5.20
CA PHE A 152 5.91 -2.68 5.98
C PHE A 152 5.12 -3.79 5.30
N HIS A 153 3.89 -3.50 4.85
CA HIS A 153 3.04 -4.52 4.23
C HIS A 153 3.56 -4.96 2.86
N VAL A 154 4.08 -4.05 2.04
CA VAL A 154 4.72 -4.43 0.75
C VAL A 154 6.01 -5.21 0.98
N SER A 155 6.84 -4.83 1.95
CA SER A 155 8.05 -5.58 2.31
C SER A 155 7.72 -6.97 2.86
N THR A 156 6.64 -7.10 3.63
CA THR A 156 6.20 -8.40 4.17
C THR A 156 5.67 -9.29 3.04
N ALA A 157 4.88 -8.75 2.09
CA ALA A 157 4.46 -9.49 0.90
C ALA A 157 5.68 -9.96 0.08
N PHE A 158 6.65 -9.07 -0.18
CA PHE A 158 7.91 -9.44 -0.82
C PHE A 158 8.63 -10.58 -0.06
N ALA A 159 8.73 -10.48 1.26
CA ALA A 159 9.42 -11.49 2.07
C ALA A 159 8.70 -12.85 2.04
N ILE A 160 7.35 -12.85 2.06
CA ILE A 160 6.55 -14.08 1.92
C ILE A 160 6.84 -14.72 0.56
N LEU A 161 6.75 -13.97 -0.53
CA LEU A 161 6.98 -14.48 -1.89
C LEU A 161 8.41 -14.98 -2.05
N ARG A 162 9.39 -14.22 -1.60
CA ARG A 162 10.82 -14.60 -1.67
C ARG A 162 11.13 -15.83 -0.84
N HIS A 163 10.59 -15.94 0.37
CA HIS A 163 10.75 -17.10 1.24
C HIS A 163 10.19 -18.38 0.60
N ASN A 164 9.12 -18.27 -0.17
CA ASN A 164 8.50 -19.37 -0.91
C ASN A 164 9.13 -19.62 -2.30
N GLY A 165 10.31 -19.06 -2.57
CA GLY A 165 11.12 -19.41 -3.74
C GLY A 165 10.90 -18.54 -4.98
N VAL A 166 9.99 -17.55 -4.94
CA VAL A 166 9.81 -16.64 -6.08
C VAL A 166 11.13 -15.93 -6.40
N PRO A 167 11.63 -15.96 -7.65
CA PRO A 167 12.92 -15.40 -8.03
C PRO A 167 12.83 -13.86 -8.18
N ILE A 168 12.63 -13.18 -7.07
CA ILE A 168 12.59 -11.71 -6.94
C ILE A 168 13.72 -11.25 -6.03
N GLY A 169 14.22 -10.03 -6.24
CA GLY A 169 15.28 -9.42 -5.47
C GLY A 169 14.98 -7.99 -5.06
N LYS A 170 15.97 -7.32 -4.50
CA LYS A 170 15.84 -5.93 -4.04
C LYS A 170 15.40 -4.98 -5.17
N PHE A 171 15.86 -5.22 -6.39
CA PHE A 171 15.53 -4.36 -7.52
C PHE A 171 14.07 -4.52 -7.97
N ASP A 172 13.51 -5.74 -7.93
CA ASP A 172 12.07 -5.94 -8.15
C ASP A 172 11.22 -5.13 -7.16
N TYR A 173 11.65 -5.10 -5.88
CA TYR A 173 10.99 -4.30 -4.85
C TYR A 173 11.13 -2.78 -5.06
N LEU A 174 12.28 -2.30 -5.50
CA LEU A 174 12.55 -0.86 -5.64
C LEU A 174 12.11 -0.28 -6.98
N LEU A 175 12.30 -1.03 -8.07
CA LEU A 175 12.14 -0.57 -9.45
C LEU A 175 10.91 -1.18 -10.13
N GLY A 176 10.41 -2.31 -9.65
CA GLY A 176 9.30 -3.03 -10.28
C GLY A 176 9.65 -3.49 -11.68
N GLU A 177 8.83 -3.14 -12.68
CA GLU A 177 9.03 -3.52 -14.09
C GLU A 177 10.31 -2.92 -14.72
N GLU A 178 10.91 -1.92 -14.09
CA GLU A 178 12.19 -1.32 -14.53
C GLU A 178 13.42 -2.08 -13.96
N ALA A 179 13.20 -3.18 -13.23
CA ALA A 179 14.29 -4.00 -12.70
C ALA A 179 15.10 -4.63 -13.84
N PRO A 180 16.45 -4.69 -13.73
CA PRO A 180 17.33 -5.23 -14.77
C PRO A 180 17.18 -6.74 -14.97
#